data_2d9e6908402db1ed992ca08e1c59db62
#
_entry.id   2d9e6908402db1ed992ca08e1c59db62
#
_cell.length_a   1.000
_cell.length_b   1.000
_cell.length_c   1.000
_cell.angle_alpha   90.00
_cell.angle_beta   90.00
_cell.angle_gamma   90.00
#
_symmetry.space_group_name_H-M   'P 1'
#
loop_
_entity.id
_entity.type
_entity.pdbx_description
1 polymer ?
#
loop_
_entity_poly.entity_id
_entity_poly.type
_entity_poly.pdbx_seq_one_letter_code
_entity_poly.pdbx_strand_id
1 'polypeptide(L)'
;MKILIGYLFAFMIILGCTKPKNALVIQTDFGLKDGAVNAMKGVAYGIQRDLQIYDLTHEIPSFNIWEAGYRLYQSAPFWPAGTVFVSVVDPGVGTTRKSIVMKSKTGQFFVAPDNGTLTLLADELGIEAVREIDEKENRRKGSDSSYTFHGRDLYVYTAARLAAGQISFEKVGPLMSEGLVRLEYQKPVFTNGSVKGNIPILDVQYGNVWTNIHDSIFQQLKIKYGDQVSVRILNEDSIVFAGEIPHAKTFGDVPENKPLSYLNSLMNFSLAINMGNFADSFNIGSGKDWSIEIRK
;
A
#
# COMPACT_ATOMS: atom_id res chain seq x y z
N MET A 1 60.28 33.76 -40.10
CA MET A 1 58.86 33.92 -39.78
C MET A 1 58.29 32.52 -39.60
N LYS A 2 58.22 32.02 -38.37
CA LYS A 2 57.72 30.68 -38.04
C LYS A 2 56.28 30.81 -37.60
N ILE A 3 55.36 30.18 -38.34
CA ILE A 3 53.93 30.16 -38.05
C ILE A 3 53.70 28.99 -37.07
N LEU A 4 53.25 29.33 -35.87
CA LEU A 4 52.88 28.36 -34.82
C LEU A 4 51.38 28.05 -35.00
N ILE A 5 51.07 26.85 -35.50
CA ILE A 5 49.68 26.37 -35.60
C ILE A 5 49.30 25.75 -34.27
N GLY A 6 48.46 26.47 -33.53
CA GLY A 6 47.90 25.96 -32.27
C GLY A 6 46.70 25.02 -32.53
N TYR A 7 46.80 23.75 -32.15
CA TYR A 7 45.67 22.81 -32.16
C TYR A 7 44.82 23.06 -30.94
N LEU A 8 43.62 23.59 -31.18
CA LEU A 8 42.58 23.73 -30.13
C LEU A 8 41.84 22.36 -30.01
N PHE A 9 42.15 21.60 -28.99
CA PHE A 9 41.42 20.37 -28.64
C PHE A 9 40.09 20.75 -27.96
N ALA A 10 39.00 20.70 -28.68
CA ALA A 10 37.66 20.85 -28.12
C ALA A 10 37.30 19.58 -27.32
N PHE A 11 37.34 19.63 -25.99
CA PHE A 11 36.90 18.56 -25.10
C PHE A 11 35.36 18.57 -25.06
N MET A 12 34.75 17.72 -25.88
CA MET A 12 33.30 17.54 -25.90
C MET A 12 32.89 16.77 -24.66
N ILE A 13 32.46 17.48 -23.61
CA ILE A 13 31.87 16.86 -22.41
C ILE A 13 30.51 16.29 -22.81
N ILE A 14 30.45 14.99 -23.05
CA ILE A 14 29.20 14.26 -23.21
C ILE A 14 28.56 14.18 -21.81
N LEU A 15 27.72 15.14 -21.48
CA LEU A 15 26.79 15.03 -20.35
C LEU A 15 25.82 13.89 -20.68
N GLY A 16 26.18 12.70 -20.25
CA GLY A 16 25.30 11.54 -20.28
C GLY A 16 24.06 11.87 -19.43
N CYS A 17 22.94 12.13 -20.07
CA CYS A 17 21.64 12.29 -19.40
C CYS A 17 21.26 10.93 -18.82
N THR A 18 21.72 10.64 -17.59
CA THR A 18 21.25 9.46 -16.86
C THR A 18 19.80 9.71 -16.50
N LYS A 19 18.89 8.89 -17.01
CA LYS A 19 17.48 8.93 -16.58
C LYS A 19 17.43 8.84 -15.05
N PRO A 20 16.64 9.68 -14.38
CA PRO A 20 16.48 9.56 -12.94
C PRO A 20 16.00 8.15 -12.61
N LYS A 21 16.63 7.53 -11.60
CA LYS A 21 16.24 6.20 -11.12
C LYS A 21 15.00 6.37 -10.24
N ASN A 22 14.10 5.41 -10.36
CA ASN A 22 12.89 5.39 -9.52
C ASN A 22 13.21 4.81 -8.14
N ALA A 23 12.49 5.24 -7.13
CA ALA A 23 12.57 4.64 -5.80
C ALA A 23 12.02 3.21 -5.82
N LEU A 24 12.62 2.34 -5.00
CA LEU A 24 12.14 1.00 -4.70
C LEU A 24 11.64 0.94 -3.25
N VAL A 25 10.36 0.66 -3.04
CA VAL A 25 9.73 0.59 -1.72
C VAL A 25 9.31 -0.85 -1.44
N ILE A 26 9.71 -1.40 -0.30
CA ILE A 26 9.51 -2.83 0.00
C ILE A 26 8.65 -2.98 1.26
N GLN A 27 7.67 -3.88 1.21
CA GLN A 27 6.95 -4.38 2.38
C GLN A 27 6.86 -5.91 2.36
N THR A 28 6.84 -6.52 3.55
CA THR A 28 6.71 -7.97 3.74
C THR A 28 6.03 -8.29 5.07
N ASP A 29 5.70 -9.57 5.26
CA ASP A 29 5.33 -10.16 6.56
C ASP A 29 6.48 -10.96 7.20
N PHE A 30 7.73 -10.67 6.82
CA PHE A 30 8.90 -11.47 7.25
C PHE A 30 9.43 -11.04 8.63
N GLY A 31 9.08 -9.83 9.10
CA GLY A 31 9.72 -9.23 10.26
C GLY A 31 11.20 -8.87 9.99
N LEU A 32 11.88 -8.42 11.04
CA LEU A 32 13.30 -8.04 10.98
C LEU A 32 14.20 -8.94 11.82
N LYS A 33 13.68 -10.08 12.32
CA LYS A 33 14.43 -10.97 13.22
C LYS A 33 15.47 -11.84 12.50
N ASP A 34 15.28 -12.10 11.21
CA ASP A 34 16.19 -12.89 10.40
C ASP A 34 16.73 -12.12 9.19
N GLY A 35 17.44 -12.81 8.30
CA GLY A 35 18.11 -12.21 7.15
C GLY A 35 17.26 -12.05 5.89
N ALA A 36 15.97 -12.39 5.89
CA ALA A 36 15.17 -12.45 4.67
C ALA A 36 15.05 -11.08 3.99
N VAL A 37 14.67 -10.05 4.74
CA VAL A 37 14.58 -8.67 4.24
C VAL A 37 15.92 -8.15 3.76
N ASN A 38 16.99 -8.41 4.53
CA ASN A 38 18.35 -8.02 4.14
C ASN A 38 18.79 -8.69 2.85
N ALA A 39 18.48 -9.99 2.66
CA ALA A 39 18.80 -10.71 1.43
C ALA A 39 18.06 -10.11 0.21
N MET A 40 16.81 -9.67 0.37
CA MET A 40 16.07 -8.96 -0.69
C MET A 40 16.76 -7.64 -1.05
N LYS A 41 17.15 -6.85 -0.05
CA LYS A 41 17.90 -5.60 -0.27
C LYS A 41 19.25 -5.84 -0.92
N GLY A 42 19.94 -6.91 -0.56
CA GLY A 42 21.19 -7.32 -1.17
C GLY A 42 21.04 -7.64 -2.67
N VAL A 43 19.96 -8.32 -3.06
CA VAL A 43 19.62 -8.56 -4.48
C VAL A 43 19.38 -7.24 -5.21
N ALA A 44 18.59 -6.34 -4.65
CA ALA A 44 18.31 -5.03 -5.26
C ALA A 44 19.60 -4.20 -5.41
N TYR A 45 20.44 -4.16 -4.38
CA TYR A 45 21.76 -3.50 -4.42
C TYR A 45 22.69 -4.10 -5.48
N GLY A 46 22.65 -5.41 -5.67
CA GLY A 46 23.42 -6.11 -6.71
C GLY A 46 22.98 -5.75 -8.13
N ILE A 47 21.70 -5.39 -8.34
CA ILE A 47 21.17 -4.91 -9.61
C ILE A 47 21.67 -3.48 -9.89
N GLN A 48 21.59 -2.60 -8.89
CA GLN A 48 21.97 -1.20 -9.02
C GLN A 48 22.39 -0.63 -7.67
N ARG A 49 23.69 -0.33 -7.51
CA ARG A 49 24.29 0.08 -6.23
C ARG A 49 23.78 1.40 -5.66
N ASP A 50 23.35 2.32 -6.49
CA ASP A 50 22.83 3.64 -6.12
C ASP A 50 21.31 3.73 -6.21
N LEU A 51 20.62 2.57 -6.27
CA LEU A 51 19.17 2.50 -6.18
C LEU A 51 18.71 2.92 -4.78
N GLN A 52 17.76 3.85 -4.72
CA GLN A 52 17.17 4.28 -3.45
C GLN A 52 16.15 3.24 -3.01
N ILE A 53 16.45 2.53 -1.92
CA ILE A 53 15.62 1.45 -1.37
C ILE A 53 15.05 1.92 -0.04
N TYR A 54 13.72 1.84 0.08
CA TYR A 54 12.96 2.26 1.26
C TYR A 54 12.13 1.08 1.78
N ASP A 55 11.93 1.06 3.09
CA ASP A 55 10.98 0.14 3.73
C ASP A 55 9.65 0.85 3.92
N LEU A 56 8.54 0.19 3.52
CA LEU A 56 7.23 0.60 3.97
C LEU A 56 7.00 0.01 5.38
N THR A 57 7.01 -1.31 5.47
CA THR A 57 6.98 -2.06 6.73
C THR A 57 7.36 -3.52 6.47
N HIS A 58 7.89 -4.19 7.48
CA HIS A 58 8.13 -5.64 7.46
C HIS A 58 7.38 -6.38 8.57
N GLU A 59 6.51 -5.65 9.29
CA GLU A 59 5.75 -6.13 10.44
C GLU A 59 4.27 -6.39 10.08
N ILE A 60 3.96 -6.68 8.81
CA ILE A 60 2.63 -7.21 8.45
C ILE A 60 2.43 -8.54 9.18
N PRO A 61 1.31 -8.77 9.87
CA PRO A 61 1.03 -10.06 10.47
C PRO A 61 1.12 -11.18 9.43
N SER A 62 1.74 -12.31 9.79
CA SER A 62 1.99 -13.42 8.86
C SER A 62 0.72 -13.80 8.09
N PHE A 63 0.83 -13.85 6.77
CA PHE A 63 -0.25 -14.20 5.83
C PHE A 63 -1.40 -13.21 5.73
N ASN A 64 -1.32 -12.04 6.38
CA ASN A 64 -2.40 -11.05 6.35
C ASN A 64 -2.35 -10.21 5.05
N ILE A 65 -2.93 -10.77 3.98
CA ILE A 65 -3.03 -10.13 2.65
C ILE A 65 -3.80 -8.80 2.73
N TRP A 66 -4.85 -8.75 3.56
CA TRP A 66 -5.68 -7.57 3.71
C TRP A 66 -4.89 -6.37 4.28
N GLU A 67 -4.15 -6.60 5.37
CA GLU A 67 -3.31 -5.55 5.96
C GLU A 67 -2.20 -5.10 5.01
N ALA A 68 -1.59 -6.04 4.28
CA ALA A 68 -0.61 -5.70 3.26
C ALA A 68 -1.19 -4.74 2.21
N GLY A 69 -2.41 -5.01 1.72
CA GLY A 69 -3.12 -4.13 0.80
C GLY A 69 -3.40 -2.76 1.39
N TYR A 70 -3.79 -2.72 2.67
CA TYR A 70 -4.07 -1.45 3.34
C TYR A 70 -2.81 -0.59 3.54
N ARG A 71 -1.67 -1.18 3.94
CA ARG A 71 -0.42 -0.43 4.12
C ARG A 71 0.08 0.18 2.80
N LEU A 72 -0.08 -0.53 1.69
CA LEU A 72 0.17 0.04 0.36
C LEU A 72 -0.78 1.22 0.07
N TYR A 73 -2.09 1.02 0.27
CA TYR A 73 -3.10 2.07 0.09
C TYR A 73 -2.80 3.31 0.93
N GLN A 74 -2.39 3.12 2.18
CA GLN A 74 -2.04 4.20 3.12
C GLN A 74 -0.85 5.03 2.64
N SER A 75 0.10 4.44 1.92
CA SER A 75 1.39 5.06 1.60
C SER A 75 1.55 5.45 0.13
N ALA A 76 1.11 4.62 -0.80
CA ALA A 76 1.41 4.79 -2.22
C ALA A 76 0.95 6.12 -2.85
N PRO A 77 -0.19 6.73 -2.45
CA PRO A 77 -0.61 8.01 -3.02
C PRO A 77 0.37 9.17 -2.77
N PHE A 78 1.25 9.06 -1.78
CA PHE A 78 2.25 10.08 -1.44
C PHE A 78 3.59 9.92 -2.18
N TRP A 79 3.73 8.87 -2.99
CA TRP A 79 4.93 8.61 -3.76
C TRP A 79 4.78 9.06 -5.21
N PRO A 80 5.85 9.62 -5.82
CA PRO A 80 5.78 10.09 -7.19
C PRO A 80 5.57 8.97 -8.20
N ALA A 81 5.09 9.34 -9.39
CA ALA A 81 5.06 8.45 -10.56
C ALA A 81 6.45 7.86 -10.82
N GLY A 82 6.48 6.61 -11.29
CA GLY A 82 7.72 5.85 -11.50
C GLY A 82 8.18 5.05 -10.28
N THR A 83 7.72 5.37 -9.05
CA THR A 83 8.06 4.56 -7.87
C THR A 83 7.63 3.11 -8.06
N VAL A 84 8.49 2.17 -7.68
CA VAL A 84 8.24 0.74 -7.76
C VAL A 84 8.06 0.19 -6.34
N PHE A 85 6.88 -0.36 -6.07
CA PHE A 85 6.57 -1.03 -4.80
C PHE A 85 6.72 -2.53 -4.95
N VAL A 86 7.23 -3.19 -3.91
CA VAL A 86 7.25 -4.65 -3.76
C VAL A 86 6.46 -5.01 -2.51
N SER A 87 5.44 -5.84 -2.67
CA SER A 87 4.68 -6.38 -1.56
C SER A 87 4.78 -7.90 -1.54
N VAL A 88 5.34 -8.44 -0.46
CA VAL A 88 5.52 -9.88 -0.31
C VAL A 88 4.82 -10.37 0.95
N VAL A 89 3.53 -10.62 0.83
CA VAL A 89 2.71 -11.40 1.74
C VAL A 89 2.08 -12.50 0.89
N ASP A 90 2.66 -13.69 0.93
CA ASP A 90 2.45 -14.71 -0.09
C ASP A 90 2.23 -16.11 0.50
N PRO A 91 1.05 -16.38 1.10
CA PRO A 91 0.70 -17.71 1.57
C PRO A 91 0.61 -18.76 0.44
N GLY A 92 0.55 -18.30 -0.81
CA GLY A 92 0.51 -19.15 -2.02
C GLY A 92 1.86 -19.32 -2.73
N VAL A 93 2.99 -19.03 -2.08
CA VAL A 93 4.32 -19.18 -2.69
C VAL A 93 4.55 -20.60 -3.23
N GLY A 94 5.01 -20.72 -4.48
CA GLY A 94 5.24 -22.01 -5.13
C GLY A 94 4.00 -22.74 -5.65
N THR A 95 2.82 -22.12 -5.58
CA THR A 95 1.59 -22.63 -6.19
C THR A 95 1.36 -22.03 -7.60
N THR A 96 0.20 -22.28 -8.18
CA THR A 96 -0.20 -21.75 -9.50
C THR A 96 -0.65 -20.29 -9.48
N ARG A 97 -0.65 -19.58 -8.30
CA ARG A 97 -0.99 -18.17 -8.25
C ARG A 97 0.01 -17.37 -9.08
N LYS A 98 -0.48 -16.38 -9.82
CA LYS A 98 0.36 -15.54 -10.68
C LYS A 98 1.23 -14.59 -9.87
N SER A 99 2.38 -14.26 -10.43
CA SER A 99 3.25 -13.17 -9.97
C SER A 99 3.09 -12.02 -10.95
N ILE A 100 2.81 -10.80 -10.47
CA ILE A 100 2.37 -9.71 -11.34
C ILE A 100 3.10 -8.40 -11.08
N VAL A 101 3.05 -7.53 -12.09
CA VAL A 101 3.31 -6.11 -11.95
C VAL A 101 2.08 -5.34 -12.43
N MET A 102 1.46 -4.59 -11.53
CA MET A 102 0.40 -3.62 -11.85
C MET A 102 1.02 -2.24 -12.07
N LYS A 103 0.64 -1.56 -13.14
CA LYS A 103 0.89 -0.12 -13.33
C LYS A 103 -0.40 0.63 -13.01
N SER A 104 -0.34 1.58 -12.07
CA SER A 104 -1.47 2.44 -11.73
C SER A 104 -1.66 3.55 -12.77
N LYS A 105 -2.86 4.14 -12.83
CA LYS A 105 -3.12 5.34 -13.65
C LYS A 105 -2.32 6.56 -13.19
N THR A 106 -1.85 6.57 -11.96
CA THR A 106 -0.98 7.60 -11.38
C THR A 106 0.50 7.36 -11.65
N GLY A 107 0.84 6.25 -12.34
CA GLY A 107 2.17 5.98 -12.89
C GLY A 107 3.12 5.21 -11.97
N GLN A 108 2.68 4.75 -10.79
CA GLN A 108 3.48 3.86 -9.93
C GLN A 108 3.38 2.41 -10.41
N PHE A 109 4.33 1.57 -10.00
CA PHE A 109 4.37 0.14 -10.28
C PHE A 109 4.29 -0.67 -8.99
N PHE A 110 3.53 -1.76 -9.01
CA PHE A 110 3.33 -2.63 -7.85
C PHE A 110 3.63 -4.08 -8.24
N VAL A 111 4.68 -4.63 -7.65
CA VAL A 111 5.16 -6.01 -7.85
C VAL A 111 4.67 -6.85 -6.67
N ALA A 112 3.84 -7.84 -6.92
CA ALA A 112 3.20 -8.63 -5.88
C ALA A 112 2.72 -10.00 -6.39
N PRO A 113 2.40 -10.96 -5.50
CA PRO A 113 1.55 -12.09 -5.84
C PRO A 113 0.13 -11.59 -6.20
N ASP A 114 -0.51 -12.22 -7.19
CA ASP A 114 -1.91 -11.96 -7.53
C ASP A 114 -2.84 -12.73 -6.60
N ASN A 115 -2.98 -12.23 -5.37
CA ASN A 115 -3.72 -12.86 -4.29
C ASN A 115 -4.73 -11.90 -3.61
N GLY A 116 -4.96 -10.74 -4.21
CA GLY A 116 -5.85 -9.72 -3.67
C GLY A 116 -5.16 -8.56 -2.93
N THR A 117 -3.85 -8.63 -2.67
CA THR A 117 -3.08 -7.54 -2.01
C THR A 117 -3.28 -6.18 -2.70
N LEU A 118 -3.44 -6.16 -4.02
CA LEU A 118 -3.57 -4.91 -4.79
C LEU A 118 -5.02 -4.40 -4.90
N THR A 119 -5.99 -4.99 -4.20
CA THR A 119 -7.41 -4.62 -4.29
C THR A 119 -7.66 -3.15 -3.99
N LEU A 120 -7.23 -2.67 -2.82
CA LEU A 120 -7.48 -1.29 -2.37
C LEU A 120 -6.75 -0.26 -3.24
N LEU A 121 -5.53 -0.57 -3.67
CA LEU A 121 -4.77 0.29 -4.59
C LEU A 121 -5.44 0.42 -5.95
N ALA A 122 -5.94 -0.68 -6.48
CA ALA A 122 -6.61 -0.67 -7.77
C ALA A 122 -7.94 0.08 -7.73
N ASP A 123 -8.61 0.11 -6.58
CA ASP A 123 -9.80 0.93 -6.37
C ASP A 123 -9.44 2.43 -6.25
N GLU A 124 -8.36 2.76 -5.55
CA GLU A 124 -7.94 4.14 -5.29
C GLU A 124 -7.21 4.78 -6.47
N LEU A 125 -6.14 4.14 -6.95
CA LEU A 125 -5.25 4.71 -7.98
C LEU A 125 -5.68 4.35 -9.40
N GLY A 126 -6.63 3.42 -9.55
CA GLY A 126 -7.02 2.85 -10.84
C GLY A 126 -5.90 2.00 -11.46
N ILE A 127 -6.27 1.16 -12.39
CA ILE A 127 -5.35 0.30 -13.14
C ILE A 127 -5.14 0.88 -14.53
N GLU A 128 -3.87 1.10 -14.94
CA GLU A 128 -3.52 1.36 -16.32
C GLU A 128 -3.32 0.02 -17.06
N ALA A 129 -2.50 -0.87 -16.49
CA ALA A 129 -2.23 -2.19 -17.05
C ALA A 129 -1.69 -3.16 -15.98
N VAL A 130 -1.84 -4.46 -16.22
CA VAL A 130 -1.27 -5.54 -15.40
C VAL A 130 -0.51 -6.50 -16.30
N ARG A 131 0.68 -6.91 -15.88
CA ARG A 131 1.47 -7.92 -16.56
C ARG A 131 1.80 -9.06 -15.61
N GLU A 132 1.68 -10.29 -16.10
CA GLU A 132 2.22 -11.45 -15.42
C GLU A 132 3.75 -11.45 -15.58
N ILE A 133 4.49 -11.75 -14.52
CA ILE A 133 5.95 -11.80 -14.60
C ILE A 133 6.35 -13.08 -15.34
N ASP A 134 7.06 -12.92 -16.45
CA ASP A 134 7.72 -14.06 -17.11
C ASP A 134 8.92 -14.51 -16.27
N GLU A 135 8.72 -15.59 -15.52
CA GLU A 135 9.74 -16.10 -14.61
C GLU A 135 11.01 -16.60 -15.31
N LYS A 136 10.92 -17.03 -16.58
CA LYS A 136 12.11 -17.46 -17.34
C LYS A 136 13.08 -16.30 -17.56
N GLU A 137 12.54 -15.10 -17.81
CA GLU A 137 13.32 -13.91 -18.10
C GLU A 137 13.61 -13.06 -16.84
N ASN A 138 12.72 -13.11 -15.85
CA ASN A 138 12.74 -12.20 -14.71
C ASN A 138 13.02 -12.87 -13.36
N ARG A 139 13.37 -14.14 -13.32
CA ARG A 139 13.89 -14.81 -12.11
C ARG A 139 15.39 -14.61 -11.99
N ARG A 140 15.88 -14.42 -10.76
CA ARG A 140 17.32 -14.31 -10.44
C ARG A 140 18.05 -15.59 -10.88
N LYS A 141 19.11 -15.43 -11.66
CA LYS A 141 19.91 -16.56 -12.15
C LYS A 141 20.45 -17.40 -10.98
N GLY A 142 20.39 -18.72 -11.14
CA GLY A 142 20.86 -19.70 -10.16
C GLY A 142 19.89 -19.93 -8.99
N SER A 143 18.62 -19.49 -9.09
CA SER A 143 17.58 -19.76 -8.10
C SER A 143 16.55 -20.81 -8.55
N ASP A 144 16.81 -21.48 -9.68
CA ASP A 144 15.84 -22.38 -10.34
C ASP A 144 15.56 -23.66 -9.55
N SER A 145 16.40 -23.99 -8.56
CA SER A 145 16.22 -25.18 -7.71
C SER A 145 15.42 -24.91 -6.43
N SER A 146 14.99 -23.66 -6.18
CA SER A 146 14.22 -23.30 -4.99
C SER A 146 13.08 -22.34 -5.33
N TYR A 147 11.86 -22.71 -4.93
CA TYR A 147 10.64 -21.94 -5.18
C TYR A 147 9.99 -21.42 -3.89
N THR A 148 10.75 -21.38 -2.79
CA THR A 148 10.23 -20.99 -1.47
C THR A 148 10.49 -19.53 -1.11
N PHE A 149 11.28 -18.80 -1.93
CA PHE A 149 11.63 -17.42 -1.65
C PHE A 149 11.44 -16.50 -2.88
N HIS A 150 10.22 -16.46 -3.42
CA HIS A 150 9.88 -15.57 -4.53
C HIS A 150 10.11 -14.10 -4.20
N GLY A 151 10.00 -13.67 -2.94
CA GLY A 151 10.33 -12.33 -2.48
C GLY A 151 11.70 -11.85 -2.94
N ARG A 152 12.72 -12.70 -2.72
CA ARG A 152 14.11 -12.45 -3.11
C ARG A 152 14.39 -12.72 -4.59
N ASP A 153 13.90 -13.86 -5.09
CA ASP A 153 14.39 -14.41 -6.37
C ASP A 153 13.53 -13.95 -7.57
N LEU A 154 12.32 -13.45 -7.33
CA LEU A 154 11.41 -13.00 -8.37
C LEU A 154 10.96 -11.56 -8.16
N TYR A 155 10.31 -11.24 -7.03
CA TYR A 155 9.66 -9.95 -6.85
C TYR A 155 10.65 -8.80 -6.76
N VAL A 156 11.57 -8.82 -5.79
CA VAL A 156 12.54 -7.73 -5.64
C VAL A 156 13.53 -7.68 -6.80
N TYR A 157 13.87 -8.82 -7.40
CA TYR A 157 14.75 -8.88 -8.57
C TYR A 157 14.11 -8.17 -9.78
N THR A 158 12.84 -8.47 -10.09
CA THR A 158 12.09 -7.81 -11.16
C THR A 158 11.90 -6.32 -10.86
N ALA A 159 11.50 -5.99 -9.64
CA ALA A 159 11.24 -4.61 -9.23
C ALA A 159 12.49 -3.74 -9.26
N ALA A 160 13.63 -4.24 -8.80
CA ALA A 160 14.89 -3.50 -8.83
C ALA A 160 15.35 -3.21 -10.26
N ARG A 161 15.19 -4.16 -11.18
CA ARG A 161 15.50 -3.96 -12.62
C ARG A 161 14.58 -2.93 -13.25
N LEU A 162 13.29 -2.94 -12.88
CA LEU A 162 12.30 -1.96 -13.35
C LEU A 162 12.63 -0.55 -12.80
N ALA A 163 12.88 -0.43 -11.50
CA ALA A 163 13.23 0.84 -10.85
C ALA A 163 14.55 1.42 -11.37
N ALA A 164 15.54 0.56 -11.66
CA ALA A 164 16.80 0.95 -12.26
C ALA A 164 16.71 1.26 -13.78
N GLY A 165 15.55 1.04 -14.40
CA GLY A 165 15.37 1.22 -15.85
C GLY A 165 16.12 0.19 -16.71
N GLN A 166 16.56 -0.94 -16.13
CA GLN A 166 17.21 -2.04 -16.85
C GLN A 166 16.22 -2.86 -17.68
N ILE A 167 14.95 -2.91 -17.25
CA ILE A 167 13.83 -3.42 -18.05
C ILE A 167 12.72 -2.38 -18.11
N SER A 168 11.96 -2.39 -19.21
CA SER A 168 10.71 -1.61 -19.29
C SER A 168 9.54 -2.45 -18.75
N PHE A 169 8.41 -1.79 -18.48
CA PHE A 169 7.19 -2.48 -18.03
C PHE A 169 6.74 -3.56 -19.03
N GLU A 170 6.91 -3.31 -20.35
CA GLU A 170 6.54 -4.25 -21.44
C GLU A 170 7.39 -5.53 -21.41
N LYS A 171 8.60 -5.46 -20.85
CA LYS A 171 9.54 -6.59 -20.74
C LYS A 171 9.36 -7.42 -19.46
N VAL A 172 8.42 -7.04 -18.60
CA VAL A 172 8.07 -7.86 -17.42
C VAL A 172 7.46 -9.19 -17.84
N GLY A 173 6.62 -9.21 -18.86
CA GLY A 173 5.95 -10.40 -19.36
C GLY A 173 4.63 -10.08 -20.09
N PRO A 174 3.77 -11.06 -20.31
CA PRO A 174 2.52 -10.89 -21.07
C PRO A 174 1.54 -9.96 -20.34
N LEU A 175 0.77 -9.21 -21.12
CA LEU A 175 -0.35 -8.41 -20.61
C LEU A 175 -1.46 -9.35 -20.13
N MET A 176 -2.02 -9.08 -18.96
CA MET A 176 -3.18 -9.80 -18.43
C MET A 176 -4.48 -9.16 -18.92
N SER A 177 -5.38 -9.97 -19.44
CA SER A 177 -6.73 -9.56 -19.88
C SER A 177 -7.80 -9.82 -18.82
N GLU A 178 -7.57 -10.75 -17.92
CA GLU A 178 -8.54 -11.19 -16.91
C GLU A 178 -8.62 -10.28 -15.67
N GLY A 179 -7.77 -9.29 -15.58
CA GLY A 179 -7.70 -8.39 -14.42
C GLY A 179 -6.95 -9.01 -13.23
N LEU A 180 -7.17 -8.44 -12.04
CA LEU A 180 -6.54 -8.86 -10.77
C LEU A 180 -7.48 -9.73 -9.94
N VAL A 181 -6.94 -10.61 -9.12
CA VAL A 181 -7.66 -11.19 -7.99
C VAL A 181 -8.07 -10.04 -7.05
N ARG A 182 -9.35 -10.04 -6.64
CA ARG A 182 -9.94 -9.00 -5.78
C ARG A 182 -10.46 -9.63 -4.49
N LEU A 183 -10.19 -8.94 -3.38
CA LEU A 183 -10.84 -9.23 -2.10
C LEU A 183 -12.17 -8.50 -2.04
N GLU A 184 -13.20 -9.19 -1.56
CA GLU A 184 -14.49 -8.57 -1.30
C GLU A 184 -14.48 -7.85 0.05
N TYR A 185 -15.08 -6.67 0.12
CA TYR A 185 -15.24 -5.90 1.34
C TYR A 185 -16.41 -4.92 1.21
N GLN A 186 -16.96 -4.47 2.34
CA GLN A 186 -18.04 -3.48 2.36
C GLN A 186 -17.50 -2.13 1.88
N LYS A 187 -17.91 -1.73 0.67
CA LYS A 187 -17.62 -0.38 0.17
C LYS A 187 -18.50 0.65 0.87
N PRO A 188 -18.01 1.89 1.06
CA PRO A 188 -18.80 2.91 1.73
C PRO A 188 -20.01 3.29 0.85
N VAL A 189 -21.19 3.35 1.48
CA VAL A 189 -22.43 3.70 0.80
C VAL A 189 -23.32 4.57 1.68
N PHE A 190 -23.89 5.64 1.10
CA PHE A 190 -24.92 6.46 1.73
C PHE A 190 -26.31 5.95 1.29
N THR A 191 -27.16 5.61 2.26
CA THR A 191 -28.53 5.13 2.01
C THR A 191 -29.44 5.51 3.18
N ASN A 192 -30.61 6.05 2.89
CA ASN A 192 -31.65 6.35 3.88
C ASN A 192 -31.15 7.15 5.10
N GLY A 193 -30.30 8.16 4.87
CA GLY A 193 -29.78 9.02 5.93
C GLY A 193 -28.72 8.36 6.82
N SER A 194 -28.18 7.22 6.41
CA SER A 194 -27.03 6.56 7.05
C SER A 194 -25.90 6.36 6.05
N VAL A 195 -24.67 6.29 6.55
CA VAL A 195 -23.49 5.82 5.81
C VAL A 195 -23.04 4.51 6.43
N LYS A 196 -22.87 3.50 5.58
CA LYS A 196 -22.26 2.23 5.96
C LYS A 196 -20.89 2.11 5.31
N GLY A 197 -19.93 1.52 6.01
CA GLY A 197 -18.60 1.26 5.50
C GLY A 197 -17.94 0.10 6.25
N ASN A 198 -16.66 -0.09 5.95
CA ASN A 198 -15.81 -1.13 6.56
C ASN A 198 -14.83 -0.47 7.54
N ILE A 199 -14.36 -1.24 8.51
CA ILE A 199 -13.21 -0.92 9.37
C ILE A 199 -12.01 -1.71 8.83
N PRO A 200 -11.28 -1.19 7.83
CA PRO A 200 -10.22 -1.95 7.19
C PRO A 200 -9.02 -2.20 8.11
N ILE A 201 -8.76 -1.28 9.02
CA ILE A 201 -7.57 -1.31 9.87
C ILE A 201 -7.81 -0.57 11.18
N LEU A 202 -7.04 -0.93 12.20
CA LEU A 202 -6.84 -0.11 13.40
C LEU A 202 -5.52 0.65 13.28
N ASP A 203 -5.45 1.82 13.89
CA ASP A 203 -4.18 2.50 14.13
C ASP A 203 -3.36 1.67 15.13
N VAL A 204 -2.27 1.08 14.67
CA VAL A 204 -1.48 0.11 15.44
C VAL A 204 -0.99 0.70 16.75
N GLN A 205 -0.60 1.98 16.75
CA GLN A 205 0.03 2.60 17.91
C GLN A 205 -0.97 3.07 18.96
N TYR A 206 -2.14 3.55 18.53
CA TYR A 206 -3.07 4.26 19.41
C TYR A 206 -4.45 3.58 19.54
N GLY A 207 -4.71 2.53 18.76
CA GLY A 207 -6.00 1.82 18.77
C GLY A 207 -7.17 2.66 18.23
N ASN A 208 -6.89 3.68 17.41
CA ASN A 208 -7.95 4.40 16.74
C ASN A 208 -8.59 3.51 15.67
N VAL A 209 -9.90 3.61 15.52
CA VAL A 209 -10.66 2.85 14.52
C VAL A 209 -10.70 3.68 13.23
N TRP A 210 -10.02 3.21 12.20
CA TRP A 210 -10.02 3.83 10.89
C TRP A 210 -11.02 3.15 9.96
N THR A 211 -11.83 3.93 9.28
CA THR A 211 -12.83 3.40 8.36
C THR A 211 -12.45 3.70 6.91
N ASN A 212 -13.18 3.12 5.97
CA ASN A 212 -13.09 3.46 4.55
C ASN A 212 -14.11 4.52 4.13
N ILE A 213 -14.79 5.18 5.08
CA ILE A 213 -15.77 6.22 4.81
C ILE A 213 -15.04 7.54 4.59
N HIS A 214 -14.74 7.85 3.32
CA HIS A 214 -14.10 9.11 2.95
C HIS A 214 -15.03 10.31 3.19
N ASP A 215 -14.46 11.46 3.48
CA ASP A 215 -15.16 12.73 3.76
C ASP A 215 -16.23 13.06 2.71
N SER A 216 -15.97 12.83 1.43
CA SER A 216 -16.92 13.07 0.35
C SER A 216 -18.26 12.32 0.50
N ILE A 217 -18.24 11.15 1.16
CA ILE A 217 -19.46 10.39 1.47
C ILE A 217 -20.01 10.81 2.83
N PHE A 218 -19.14 11.02 3.81
CA PHE A 218 -19.51 11.46 5.15
C PHE A 218 -20.29 12.79 5.14
N GLN A 219 -19.89 13.76 4.32
CA GLN A 219 -20.54 15.06 4.17
C GLN A 219 -22.03 14.96 3.76
N GLN A 220 -22.49 13.85 3.18
CA GLN A 220 -23.90 13.66 2.84
C GLN A 220 -24.79 13.57 4.09
N LEU A 221 -24.23 13.24 5.25
CA LEU A 221 -24.93 13.28 6.55
C LEU A 221 -25.13 14.71 7.08
N LYS A 222 -24.44 15.71 6.53
CA LYS A 222 -24.50 17.12 6.96
C LYS A 222 -24.17 17.29 8.46
N ILE A 223 -23.30 16.44 9.00
CA ILE A 223 -22.77 16.51 10.36
C ILE A 223 -21.73 17.64 10.40
N LYS A 224 -21.73 18.40 11.47
CA LYS A 224 -20.78 19.50 11.72
C LYS A 224 -19.94 19.19 12.95
N TYR A 225 -18.80 19.85 13.08
CA TYR A 225 -18.02 19.80 14.32
C TYR A 225 -18.86 20.22 15.52
N GLY A 226 -18.84 19.41 16.57
CA GLY A 226 -19.65 19.54 17.78
C GLY A 226 -20.98 18.77 17.74
N ASP A 227 -21.47 18.34 16.58
CA ASP A 227 -22.66 17.48 16.49
C ASP A 227 -22.36 16.09 17.07
N GLN A 228 -23.39 15.43 17.60
CA GLN A 228 -23.32 14.02 17.96
C GLN A 228 -23.54 13.16 16.71
N VAL A 229 -22.79 12.07 16.63
CA VAL A 229 -22.87 11.06 15.56
C VAL A 229 -23.32 9.76 16.17
N SER A 230 -24.44 9.22 15.71
CA SER A 230 -24.86 7.88 16.06
C SER A 230 -24.00 6.85 15.33
N VAL A 231 -23.30 6.00 16.08
CA VAL A 231 -22.36 5.02 15.57
C VAL A 231 -22.76 3.62 15.99
N ARG A 232 -22.77 2.69 15.02
CA ARG A 232 -22.91 1.25 15.27
C ARG A 232 -21.75 0.53 14.59
N ILE A 233 -21.04 -0.31 15.34
CA ILE A 233 -19.96 -1.16 14.81
C ILE A 233 -20.42 -2.61 14.93
N LEU A 234 -20.25 -3.36 13.84
CA LEU A 234 -20.62 -4.76 13.75
C LEU A 234 -19.40 -5.61 13.37
N ASN A 235 -19.34 -6.79 13.96
CA ASN A 235 -18.51 -7.88 13.47
C ASN A 235 -19.45 -8.91 12.85
N GLU A 236 -19.37 -9.09 11.53
CA GLU A 236 -20.40 -9.76 10.75
C GLU A 236 -21.78 -9.14 11.03
N ASP A 237 -22.72 -9.88 11.60
CA ASP A 237 -24.07 -9.41 11.96
C ASP A 237 -24.22 -9.01 13.45
N SER A 238 -23.18 -9.19 14.26
CA SER A 238 -23.22 -8.93 15.69
C SER A 238 -22.82 -7.49 16.00
N ILE A 239 -23.69 -6.74 16.69
CA ILE A 239 -23.36 -5.39 17.16
C ILE A 239 -22.37 -5.49 18.32
N VAL A 240 -21.18 -4.93 18.11
CA VAL A 240 -20.10 -4.87 19.12
C VAL A 240 -20.12 -3.53 19.86
N PHE A 241 -20.48 -2.46 19.16
CA PHE A 241 -20.58 -1.13 19.75
C PHE A 241 -21.82 -0.38 19.20
N ALA A 242 -22.50 0.36 20.06
CA ALA A 242 -23.52 1.32 19.67
C ALA A 242 -23.50 2.51 20.64
N GLY A 243 -23.45 3.74 20.11
CA GLY A 243 -23.39 4.93 20.95
C GLY A 243 -23.41 6.23 20.16
N GLU A 244 -23.59 7.33 20.89
CA GLU A 244 -23.47 8.71 20.36
C GLU A 244 -22.08 9.24 20.66
N ILE A 245 -21.38 9.75 19.64
CA ILE A 245 -19.98 10.21 19.72
C ILE A 245 -19.90 11.61 19.12
N PRO A 246 -19.31 12.61 19.81
CA PRO A 246 -19.14 13.93 19.26
C PRO A 246 -18.21 13.93 18.05
N HIS A 247 -18.56 14.66 16.99
CA HIS A 247 -17.69 14.89 15.85
C HIS A 247 -16.76 16.06 16.14
N ALA A 248 -15.48 15.80 16.28
CA ALA A 248 -14.45 16.75 16.68
C ALA A 248 -13.51 17.09 15.51
N LYS A 249 -12.95 18.27 15.54
CA LYS A 249 -11.91 18.69 14.60
C LYS A 249 -10.53 18.15 15.03
N THR A 250 -10.30 18.12 16.35
CA THR A 250 -9.04 17.67 16.95
C THR A 250 -9.32 16.82 18.19
N PHE A 251 -8.32 16.06 18.64
CA PHE A 251 -8.43 15.28 19.88
C PHE A 251 -8.70 16.17 21.11
N GLY A 252 -8.14 17.36 21.14
CA GLY A 252 -8.31 18.31 22.24
C GLY A 252 -9.68 18.94 22.38
N ASP A 253 -10.59 18.72 21.43
CA ASP A 253 -11.97 19.22 21.50
C ASP A 253 -12.85 18.45 22.48
N VAL A 254 -12.36 17.30 22.97
CA VAL A 254 -13.02 16.50 24.01
C VAL A 254 -12.09 16.28 25.19
N PRO A 255 -12.62 16.11 26.43
CA PRO A 255 -11.80 15.79 27.60
C PRO A 255 -11.00 14.49 27.44
N GLU A 256 -9.91 14.35 28.19
CA GLU A 256 -9.17 13.08 28.25
C GLU A 256 -10.08 11.89 28.61
N ASN A 257 -9.77 10.73 28.04
CA ASN A 257 -10.52 9.49 28.18
C ASN A 257 -11.98 9.54 27.65
N LYS A 258 -12.31 10.52 26.80
CA LYS A 258 -13.62 10.58 26.13
C LYS A 258 -13.50 10.20 24.66
N PRO A 259 -14.52 9.50 24.13
CA PRO A 259 -14.56 9.16 22.71
C PRO A 259 -14.83 10.38 21.84
N LEU A 260 -14.30 10.35 20.63
CA LEU A 260 -14.56 11.31 19.56
C LEU A 260 -14.57 10.63 18.20
N SER A 261 -15.30 11.19 17.26
CA SER A 261 -15.14 10.92 15.84
C SER A 261 -14.41 12.08 15.17
N TYR A 262 -13.62 11.79 14.15
CA TYR A 262 -12.79 12.78 13.46
C TYR A 262 -12.49 12.33 12.02
N LEU A 263 -11.93 13.20 11.20
CA LEU A 263 -11.33 12.82 9.91
C LEU A 263 -9.84 12.56 10.09
N ASN A 264 -9.38 11.35 9.74
CA ASN A 264 -7.97 11.01 9.83
C ASN A 264 -7.14 11.65 8.69
N SER A 265 -5.83 11.39 8.66
CA SER A 265 -4.90 11.95 7.66
C SER A 265 -5.16 11.50 6.21
N LEU A 266 -5.98 10.46 6.01
CA LEU A 266 -6.46 10.01 4.71
C LEU A 266 -7.85 10.56 4.38
N MET A 267 -8.34 11.52 5.17
CA MET A 267 -9.70 12.09 5.05
C MET A 267 -10.82 11.07 5.23
N ASN A 268 -10.57 10.00 5.97
CA ASN A 268 -11.58 9.01 6.32
C ASN A 268 -12.15 9.25 7.71
N PHE A 269 -13.47 9.08 7.87
CA PHE A 269 -14.12 9.07 9.18
C PHE A 269 -13.48 8.03 10.09
N SER A 270 -13.19 8.42 11.31
CA SER A 270 -12.46 7.60 12.28
C SER A 270 -12.95 7.85 13.69
N LEU A 271 -12.70 6.88 14.58
CA LEU A 271 -13.05 6.96 16.00
C LEU A 271 -11.79 6.85 16.86
N ALA A 272 -11.78 7.57 17.95
CA ALA A 272 -10.70 7.54 18.93
C ALA A 272 -11.22 7.79 20.35
N ILE A 273 -10.35 7.55 21.32
CA ILE A 273 -10.47 8.10 22.70
C ILE A 273 -9.30 9.07 22.89
N ASN A 274 -9.61 10.30 23.30
CA ASN A 274 -8.54 11.25 23.63
C ASN A 274 -7.64 10.71 24.75
N MET A 275 -6.34 10.54 24.48
CA MET A 275 -5.34 9.90 25.34
C MET A 275 -5.69 8.46 25.75
N GLY A 276 -6.47 7.73 24.94
CA GLY A 276 -6.87 6.35 25.22
C GLY A 276 -6.88 5.49 23.95
N ASN A 277 -7.31 4.24 24.09
CA ASN A 277 -7.42 3.26 23.02
C ASN A 277 -8.89 2.86 22.83
N PHE A 278 -9.49 3.25 21.69
CA PHE A 278 -10.90 2.96 21.39
C PHE A 278 -11.11 1.46 21.10
N ALA A 279 -10.22 0.88 20.31
CA ALA A 279 -10.35 -0.51 19.92
C ALA A 279 -10.31 -1.46 21.12
N ASP A 280 -9.33 -1.29 22.01
CA ASP A 280 -9.22 -2.10 23.24
C ASP A 280 -10.39 -1.86 24.19
N SER A 281 -10.81 -0.60 24.35
CA SER A 281 -11.90 -0.25 25.28
C SER A 281 -13.25 -0.90 24.92
N PHE A 282 -13.46 -1.16 23.63
CA PHE A 282 -14.72 -1.68 23.11
C PHE A 282 -14.58 -3.02 22.36
N ASN A 283 -13.42 -3.68 22.44
CA ASN A 283 -13.12 -4.94 21.76
C ASN A 283 -13.37 -4.88 20.24
N ILE A 284 -12.96 -3.78 19.61
CA ILE A 284 -13.11 -3.58 18.16
C ILE A 284 -11.90 -4.16 17.44
N GLY A 285 -12.16 -4.95 16.41
CA GLY A 285 -11.16 -5.42 15.47
C GLY A 285 -11.27 -4.71 14.12
N SER A 286 -10.57 -5.25 13.13
CA SER A 286 -10.57 -4.74 11.76
C SER A 286 -10.51 -5.87 10.74
N GLY A 287 -10.67 -5.55 9.47
CA GLY A 287 -10.67 -6.50 8.36
C GLY A 287 -12.00 -6.54 7.62
N LYS A 288 -12.15 -7.49 6.71
CA LYS A 288 -13.32 -7.56 5.81
C LYS A 288 -14.66 -7.75 6.53
N ASP A 289 -14.66 -8.39 7.70
CA ASP A 289 -15.86 -8.77 8.46
C ASP A 289 -16.32 -7.68 9.45
N TRP A 290 -15.55 -6.60 9.57
CA TRP A 290 -15.87 -5.46 10.44
C TRP A 290 -16.50 -4.33 9.66
N SER A 291 -17.70 -3.95 10.06
CA SER A 291 -18.44 -2.87 9.42
C SER A 291 -18.87 -1.80 10.42
N ILE A 292 -19.16 -0.61 9.90
CA ILE A 292 -19.62 0.54 10.67
C ILE A 292 -20.81 1.17 9.96
N GLU A 293 -21.83 1.55 10.74
CA GLU A 293 -22.93 2.39 10.30
C GLU A 293 -22.95 3.67 11.11
N ILE A 294 -23.05 4.79 10.43
CA ILE A 294 -23.11 6.13 11.04
C ILE A 294 -24.34 6.90 10.56
N ARG A 295 -24.93 7.68 11.46
CA ARG A 295 -26.08 8.56 11.23
C ARG A 295 -25.89 9.87 11.96
N LYS A 296 -26.64 10.89 11.52
CA LYS A 296 -26.80 12.12 12.29
C LYS A 296 -27.77 11.90 13.41
#